data_adc9049eb54307e4a26fc69b4c9922fd
#
_entry.id   adc9049eb54307e4a26fc69b4c9922fd
#
_cell.length_a   1.000
_cell.length_b   1.000
_cell.length_c   1.000
_cell.angle_alpha   90.00
_cell.angle_beta   90.00
_cell.angle_gamma   90.00
#
_symmetry.space_group_name_H-M   'P 1'
#
loop_
_entity.id
_entity.type
_entity.pdbx_description
1 polymer ?
#
loop_
_entity_poly.entity_id
_entity_poly.type
_entity_poly.pdbx_seq_one_letter_code
_entity_poly.pdbx_strand_id
1 'polypeptide(L)'
;MTQFEHNINGTLCIVRVTYWEPYLPPIIRADPGDSHPEEGGCGEWEILHLNGQPYPELERKMTGEDLAALEHIVFQHMENQYDDDY
;
A
#
# COMPACT_ATOMS: atom_id res chain seq x y z
N MET A 1 9.77 5.70 -6.63
CA MET A 1 9.21 5.52 -5.28
C MET A 1 8.20 6.60 -4.97
N THR A 2 7.16 6.25 -4.27
CA THR A 2 6.05 7.15 -3.93
C THR A 2 6.01 7.37 -2.43
N GLN A 3 5.73 8.60 -2.03
CA GLN A 3 5.50 8.91 -0.62
C GLN A 3 4.37 9.91 -0.48
N PHE A 4 3.67 9.87 0.63
CA PHE A 4 2.58 10.79 0.91
C PHE A 4 2.48 11.00 2.43
N GLU A 5 1.88 12.13 2.80
CA GLU A 5 1.63 12.42 4.21
C GLU A 5 0.35 11.72 4.65
N HIS A 6 0.35 11.23 5.88
CA HIS A 6 -0.81 10.56 6.45
C HIS A 6 -0.85 10.79 7.96
N ASN A 7 -2.06 10.88 8.50
CA ASN A 7 -2.27 11.06 9.94
C ASN A 7 -2.68 9.72 10.54
N ILE A 8 -1.93 9.27 11.55
CA ILE A 8 -2.21 8.04 12.26
C ILE A 8 -2.48 8.40 13.72
N ASN A 9 -3.74 8.26 14.15
CA ASN A 9 -4.16 8.53 15.52
C ASN A 9 -3.73 9.93 16.02
N GLY A 10 -3.81 10.93 15.15
CA GLY A 10 -3.43 12.29 15.49
C GLY A 10 -1.98 12.62 15.24
N THR A 11 -1.18 11.68 14.77
CA THR A 11 0.24 11.90 14.49
C THR A 11 0.47 11.95 12.99
N LEU A 12 0.93 13.09 12.50
CA LEU A 12 1.24 13.25 11.08
C LEU A 12 2.59 12.60 10.76
N CYS A 13 2.63 11.83 9.70
CA CYS A 13 3.83 11.12 9.29
C CYS A 13 3.88 11.02 7.76
N ILE A 14 5.01 10.50 7.25
CA ILE A 14 5.17 10.22 5.84
C ILE A 14 5.14 8.71 5.64
N VAL A 15 4.34 8.25 4.69
CA VAL A 15 4.33 6.85 4.28
C VAL A 15 5.06 6.77 2.95
N ARG A 16 6.17 6.04 2.92
CA ARG A 16 6.97 5.82 1.71
C ARG A 16 6.78 4.40 1.23
N VAL A 17 6.32 4.26 0.00
CA VAL A 17 6.18 2.94 -0.62
C VAL A 17 7.49 2.61 -1.30
N THR A 18 8.18 1.57 -0.81
CA THR A 18 9.49 1.17 -1.33
C THR A 18 9.38 0.14 -2.43
N TYR A 19 8.28 -0.60 -2.46
CA TYR A 19 8.04 -1.63 -3.48
C TYR A 19 6.53 -1.80 -3.64
N TRP A 20 6.07 -2.00 -4.85
CA TRP A 20 4.66 -2.23 -5.12
C TRP A 20 4.45 -3.13 -6.32
N GLU A 21 3.56 -4.11 -6.20
CA GLU A 21 3.09 -4.93 -7.30
C GLU A 21 1.66 -4.52 -7.63
N PRO A 22 1.40 -4.07 -8.86
CA PRO A 22 0.03 -3.69 -9.24
C PRO A 22 -0.93 -4.86 -9.11
N TYR A 23 -2.17 -4.56 -8.73
CA TYR A 23 -3.20 -5.58 -8.62
C TYR A 23 -3.60 -6.09 -10.01
N LEU A 24 -3.58 -7.41 -10.15
CA LEU A 24 -4.03 -8.09 -11.35
C LEU A 24 -5.26 -8.91 -11.00
N PRO A 25 -6.42 -8.60 -11.58
CA PRO A 25 -7.63 -9.36 -11.27
C PRO A 25 -7.51 -10.82 -11.71
N PRO A 26 -8.26 -11.74 -11.07
CA PRO A 26 -8.21 -13.13 -11.46
C PRO A 26 -8.73 -13.31 -12.89
N ILE A 27 -8.09 -14.19 -13.64
CA ILE A 27 -8.51 -14.54 -14.99
C ILE A 27 -9.13 -15.93 -14.95
N ILE A 28 -10.41 -16.00 -15.32
CA ILE A 28 -11.14 -17.26 -15.39
C ILE A 28 -11.54 -17.49 -16.83
N ARG A 29 -11.04 -18.58 -17.43
CA ARG A 29 -11.32 -18.95 -18.81
C ARG A 29 -11.98 -20.31 -18.87
N ALA A 30 -12.58 -20.63 -20.01
CA ALA A 30 -13.22 -21.93 -20.22
C ALA A 30 -12.21 -23.07 -20.11
N ASP A 31 -10.98 -22.86 -20.53
CA ASP A 31 -9.90 -23.83 -20.41
C ASP A 31 -9.20 -23.66 -19.06
N PRO A 32 -9.24 -24.69 -18.17
CA PRO A 32 -8.61 -24.60 -16.87
C PRO A 32 -7.10 -24.29 -16.89
N GLY A 33 -6.41 -24.63 -17.96
CA GLY A 33 -4.99 -24.34 -18.11
C GLY A 33 -4.68 -22.88 -18.30
N ASP A 34 -5.66 -22.08 -18.72
CA ASP A 34 -5.51 -20.65 -18.98
C ASP A 34 -6.00 -19.77 -17.84
N SER A 35 -6.52 -20.38 -16.78
CA SER A 35 -7.02 -19.65 -15.61
C SER A 35 -5.92 -19.45 -14.59
N HIS A 36 -5.89 -18.28 -13.96
CA HIS A 36 -4.99 -18.05 -12.85
C HIS A 36 -5.63 -17.12 -11.83
N PRO A 37 -5.21 -17.22 -10.53
CA PRO A 37 -5.79 -16.40 -9.48
C PRO A 37 -5.34 -14.93 -9.58
N GLU A 38 -6.00 -14.08 -8.80
CA GLU A 38 -5.57 -12.70 -8.69
C GLU A 38 -4.17 -12.62 -8.12
N GLU A 39 -3.42 -11.63 -8.56
CA GLU A 39 -2.05 -11.40 -8.14
C GLU A 39 -1.82 -9.91 -7.88
N GLY A 40 -0.78 -9.60 -7.13
CA GLY A 40 -0.40 -8.22 -6.87
C GLY A 40 -1.30 -7.53 -5.86
N GLY A 41 -1.40 -6.22 -5.96
CA GLY A 41 -2.14 -5.42 -4.99
C GLY A 41 -1.49 -5.38 -3.63
N CYS A 42 -0.17 -5.63 -3.55
CA CYS A 42 0.58 -5.64 -2.31
C CYS A 42 1.97 -5.06 -2.55
N GLY A 43 2.68 -4.78 -1.47
CA GLY A 43 4.02 -4.23 -1.57
C GLY A 43 4.61 -3.96 -0.20
N GLU A 44 5.69 -3.21 -0.20
CA GLU A 44 6.36 -2.82 1.03
C GLU A 44 6.35 -1.31 1.17
N TRP A 45 6.17 -0.85 2.39
CA TRP A 45 6.16 0.57 2.71
C TRP A 45 6.71 0.78 4.11
N GLU A 46 7.12 2.01 4.39
CA GLU A 46 7.67 2.37 5.69
C GLU A 46 7.07 3.68 6.16
N ILE A 47 7.09 3.90 7.47
CA ILE A 47 6.59 5.11 8.10
C ILE A 47 7.79 5.95 8.51
N LEU A 48 7.77 7.23 8.14
CA LEU A 48 8.84 8.17 8.43
C LEU A 48 8.31 9.39 9.15
N HIS A 49 9.20 10.05 9.88
CA HIS A 49 8.93 11.41 10.38
C HIS A 49 8.82 12.38 9.20
N LEU A 50 8.25 13.54 9.46
CA LEU A 50 8.11 14.56 8.43
C LEU A 50 9.47 15.02 7.86
N ASN A 51 10.55 14.81 8.61
CA ASN A 51 11.90 15.11 8.15
C ASN A 51 12.55 13.98 7.35
N GLY A 52 11.83 12.87 7.15
CA GLY A 52 12.33 11.73 6.37
C GLY A 52 13.06 10.67 7.18
N GLN A 53 13.18 10.83 8.49
CA GLN A 53 13.83 9.84 9.34
C GLN A 53 12.87 8.69 9.68
N PRO A 54 13.37 7.47 9.89
CA PRO A 54 12.52 6.34 10.28
C PRO A 54 11.74 6.63 11.56
N TYR A 55 10.52 6.12 11.63
CA TYR A 55 9.64 6.34 12.76
C TYR A 55 9.19 5.01 13.39
N PRO A 56 10.12 4.23 13.96
CA PRO A 56 9.78 2.91 14.51
C PRO A 56 8.85 3.00 15.72
N GLU A 57 8.88 4.10 16.45
CA GLU A 57 8.03 4.29 17.62
C GLU A 57 6.56 4.32 17.23
N LEU A 58 6.23 4.99 16.13
CA LEU A 58 4.85 5.06 15.65
C LEU A 58 4.39 3.69 15.15
N GLU A 59 5.25 2.96 14.46
CA GLU A 59 4.93 1.62 14.00
C GLU A 59 4.60 0.68 15.16
N ARG A 60 5.32 0.79 16.27
CA ARG A 60 5.07 -0.03 17.45
C ARG A 60 3.74 0.29 18.13
N LYS A 61 3.28 1.52 18.00
CA LYS A 61 2.01 1.95 18.59
C LYS A 61 0.80 1.58 17.75
N MET A 62 1.01 1.18 16.50
CA MET A 62 -0.08 0.83 15.61
C MET A 62 -0.67 -0.51 15.99
N THR A 63 -2.01 -0.55 16.03
CA THR A 63 -2.74 -1.80 16.23
C THR A 63 -2.92 -2.50 14.87
N GLY A 64 -3.44 -3.74 14.91
CA GLY A 64 -3.77 -4.44 13.69
C GLY A 64 -4.78 -3.70 12.83
N GLU A 65 -5.74 -3.00 13.47
CA GLU A 65 -6.72 -2.18 12.75
C GLU A 65 -6.07 -0.99 12.07
N ASP A 66 -5.12 -0.34 12.75
CA ASP A 66 -4.38 0.78 12.17
C ASP A 66 -3.57 0.35 10.95
N LEU A 67 -2.91 -0.81 11.06
CA LEU A 67 -2.15 -1.37 9.94
C LEU A 67 -3.05 -1.70 8.76
N ALA A 68 -4.19 -2.34 9.01
CA ALA A 68 -5.13 -2.69 7.95
C ALA A 68 -5.67 -1.45 7.25
N ALA A 69 -6.00 -0.41 8.01
CA ALA A 69 -6.48 0.85 7.44
C ALA A 69 -5.40 1.51 6.58
N LEU A 70 -4.16 1.50 7.05
CA LEU A 70 -3.06 2.11 6.31
C LEU A 70 -2.74 1.31 5.04
N GLU A 71 -2.75 -0.01 5.11
CA GLU A 71 -2.57 -0.85 3.93
C GLU A 71 -3.62 -0.56 2.87
N HIS A 72 -4.85 -0.36 3.28
CA HIS A 72 -5.93 -0.02 2.36
C HIS A 72 -5.69 1.34 1.70
N ILE A 73 -5.22 2.32 2.47
CA ILE A 73 -4.90 3.65 1.96
C ILE A 73 -3.73 3.57 0.98
N VAL A 74 -2.69 2.80 1.31
CA VAL A 74 -1.56 2.59 0.40
C VAL A 74 -2.03 1.93 -0.89
N PHE A 75 -2.87 0.92 -0.79
CA PHE A 75 -3.43 0.23 -1.95
C PHE A 75 -4.18 1.22 -2.84
N GLN A 76 -5.09 2.01 -2.28
CA GLN A 76 -5.86 2.99 -3.04
C GLN A 76 -4.96 4.02 -3.70
N HIS A 77 -3.96 4.51 -2.98
CA HIS A 77 -3.04 5.51 -3.49
C HIS A 77 -2.25 4.97 -4.69
N MET A 78 -1.73 3.76 -4.57
CA MET A 78 -0.94 3.16 -5.64
C MET A 78 -1.80 2.78 -6.83
N GLU A 79 -2.98 2.24 -6.62
CA GLU A 79 -3.87 1.86 -7.72
C GLU A 79 -4.37 3.09 -8.47
N ASN A 80 -4.64 4.19 -7.77
CA ASN A 80 -5.03 5.44 -8.42
C ASN A 80 -3.94 5.99 -9.33
N GLN A 81 -2.67 5.77 -9.00
CA GLN A 81 -1.56 6.20 -9.85
C GLN A 81 -1.52 5.42 -11.16
N TYR A 82 -1.88 4.14 -11.13
CA TYR A 82 -1.89 3.32 -12.34
C TYR A 82 -3.11 3.59 -13.22
N ASP A 83 -4.17 4.15 -12.64
CA ASP A 83 -5.38 4.49 -13.39
C ASP A 83 -5.28 5.85 -14.10
N ASP A 84 -4.23 6.61 -13.86
CA ASP A 84 -4.06 7.96 -14.40
C ASP A 84 -3.51 8.00 -15.82
N ASP A 85 -3.40 6.89 -16.50
CA ASP A 85 -2.83 6.79 -17.84
C ASP A 85 -3.87 6.97 -18.97
N TYR A 86 -4.91 7.69 -18.68
CA TYR A 86 -5.92 7.97 -19.71
C TYR A 86 -5.93 9.41 -20.13
#